data_371f3f5c09f6367adf5f2a715b8e8932
#
_entry.id   371f3f5c09f6367adf5f2a715b8e8932
#
_cell.length_a   1.000
_cell.length_b   1.000
_cell.length_c   1.000
_cell.angle_alpha   90.00
_cell.angle_beta   90.00
_cell.angle_gamma   90.00
#
_symmetry.space_group_name_H-M   'P 1'
#
loop_
_entity.id
_entity.type
_entity.pdbx_description
1 polymer ?
#
loop_
_entity_poly.entity_id
_entity_poly.type
_entity_poly.pdbx_seq_one_letter_code
_entity_poly.pdbx_strand_id
1 'polypeptide(L)'
;MCDNCVELNGMRLLDMLCPSITAQKILAPLIPLLNKISLDHVYNPKIHRTQLSLPETDDIAIHFRYGEGILSWVYFNSWQKYSSIEDLQNSVFQSANQEKFIHYLHLIHRNRIHESSQRMISKSFFAIFNIETILKTFPEAKIVVLLRDPLQAVPSLMSLEKNVQTKLYDFDSQDENDKARFFQNLYSMSMFYYQYLAKVISDHQYRSNLTLVTYDDLKDNFKDTILRIMDHCDLESGRGVLQAIEAQMHQQASYTTEHKYQLVDFGLNTEQLQKDFDFIYPWL
;
A
#
# COMPACT_ATOMS: atom_id res chain seq x y z
N MET A 1 11.67 11.51 -1.60
CA MET A 1 11.10 12.71 -0.96
C MET A 1 11.21 12.64 0.56
N CYS A 2 10.82 11.52 1.20
CA CYS A 2 10.94 11.37 2.65
C CYS A 2 12.38 11.52 3.18
N ASP A 3 13.38 11.08 2.42
CA ASP A 3 14.80 11.22 2.79
C ASP A 3 15.28 12.68 2.85
N ASN A 4 14.55 13.61 2.26
CA ASN A 4 14.85 15.05 2.28
C ASN A 4 14.05 15.80 3.35
N CYS A 5 13.12 15.14 4.03
CA CYS A 5 12.40 15.68 5.16
C CYS A 5 13.07 15.17 6.44
N VAL A 6 13.79 16.04 7.13
CA VAL A 6 14.56 15.70 8.35
C VAL A 6 13.66 15.15 9.46
N GLU A 7 12.37 15.50 9.43
CA GLU A 7 11.39 15.11 10.43
C GLU A 7 10.80 13.72 10.24
N LEU A 8 10.99 13.10 9.05
CA LEU A 8 10.36 11.85 8.70
C LEU A 8 11.37 10.69 8.63
N ASN A 9 10.91 9.54 9.10
CA ASN A 9 11.65 8.29 9.01
C ASN A 9 10.74 7.20 8.44
N GLY A 10 11.12 6.64 7.29
CA GLY A 10 10.40 5.55 6.64
C GLY A 10 10.68 4.20 7.28
N MET A 11 9.74 3.27 7.18
CA MET A 11 9.97 1.87 7.56
C MET A 11 10.80 1.17 6.49
N ARG A 12 11.90 0.55 6.90
CA ARG A 12 12.70 -0.31 6.03
C ARG A 12 12.11 -1.72 6.02
N LEU A 13 12.33 -2.46 4.94
CA LEU A 13 11.93 -3.87 4.88
C LEU A 13 12.54 -4.67 6.05
N LEU A 14 13.78 -4.37 6.43
CA LEU A 14 14.42 -5.00 7.59
C LEU A 14 13.66 -4.76 8.90
N ASP A 15 13.10 -3.56 9.11
CA ASP A 15 12.34 -3.23 10.31
C ASP A 15 11.06 -4.06 10.42
N MET A 16 10.41 -4.30 9.28
CA MET A 16 9.20 -5.11 9.19
C MET A 16 9.45 -6.60 9.35
N LEU A 17 10.53 -7.13 8.76
CA LEU A 17 10.87 -8.55 8.84
C LEU A 17 11.53 -8.91 10.18
N CYS A 18 12.33 -8.01 10.73
CA CYS A 18 13.10 -8.22 11.96
C CYS A 18 13.04 -6.97 12.86
N PRO A 19 11.97 -6.76 13.63
CA PRO A 19 11.80 -5.56 14.45
C PRO A 19 12.73 -5.50 15.67
N SER A 20 13.46 -6.57 16.01
CA SER A 20 14.40 -6.60 17.13
C SER A 20 15.67 -5.81 16.81
N ILE A 21 15.93 -4.71 17.54
CA ILE A 21 17.14 -3.90 17.41
C ILE A 21 18.41 -4.75 17.57
N THR A 22 18.42 -5.66 18.54
CA THR A 22 19.57 -6.56 18.75
C THR A 22 19.82 -7.47 17.56
N ALA A 23 18.76 -8.09 17.02
CA ALA A 23 18.88 -8.93 15.85
C ALA A 23 19.32 -8.13 14.61
N GLN A 24 18.83 -6.91 14.42
CA GLN A 24 19.28 -6.02 13.34
C GLN A 24 20.78 -5.70 13.45
N LYS A 25 21.28 -5.42 14.66
CA LYS A 25 22.71 -5.18 14.91
C LYS A 25 23.56 -6.41 14.58
N ILE A 26 23.09 -7.60 14.91
CA ILE A 26 23.76 -8.87 14.55
C ILE A 26 23.75 -9.10 13.05
N LEU A 27 22.64 -8.79 12.37
CA LEU A 27 22.49 -8.97 10.93
C LEU A 27 23.19 -7.88 10.10
N ALA A 28 23.51 -6.73 10.69
CA ALA A 28 24.08 -5.58 9.97
C ALA A 28 25.27 -5.93 9.07
N PRO A 29 26.27 -6.74 9.48
CA PRO A 29 27.39 -7.14 8.62
C PRO A 29 26.96 -7.99 7.41
N LEU A 30 25.83 -8.69 7.51
CA LEU A 30 25.33 -9.59 6.48
C LEU A 30 24.37 -8.89 5.50
N ILE A 31 23.89 -7.69 5.80
CA ILE A 31 22.92 -6.95 4.96
C ILE A 31 23.41 -6.79 3.51
N PRO A 32 24.67 -6.44 3.20
CA PRO A 32 25.14 -6.34 1.82
C PRO A 32 25.06 -7.65 1.04
N LEU A 33 25.21 -8.79 1.72
CA LEU A 33 25.03 -10.11 1.13
C LEU A 33 23.55 -10.45 0.96
N LEU A 34 22.73 -10.18 1.98
CA LEU A 34 21.29 -10.44 1.97
C LEU A 34 20.55 -9.57 0.93
N ASN A 35 21.01 -8.35 0.68
CA ASN A 35 20.48 -7.51 -0.38
C ASN A 35 20.67 -8.08 -1.80
N LYS A 36 21.62 -9.02 -1.99
CA LYS A 36 21.76 -9.75 -3.26
C LYS A 36 20.67 -10.81 -3.46
N ILE A 37 20.01 -11.21 -2.39
CA ILE A 37 18.87 -12.15 -2.39
C ILE A 37 17.58 -11.31 -2.29
N SER A 38 17.46 -10.29 -3.14
CA SER A 38 16.27 -9.44 -3.15
C SER A 38 15.12 -10.13 -3.87
N LEU A 39 13.89 -9.73 -3.53
CA LEU A 39 12.69 -10.14 -4.28
C LEU A 39 12.53 -9.39 -5.61
N ASP A 40 13.54 -8.64 -6.03
CA ASP A 40 13.54 -7.89 -7.29
C ASP A 40 13.34 -8.79 -8.53
N HIS A 41 13.61 -10.09 -8.40
CA HIS A 41 13.28 -11.07 -9.44
C HIS A 41 11.77 -11.35 -9.56
N VAL A 42 11.00 -11.11 -8.50
CA VAL A 42 9.53 -11.25 -8.50
C VAL A 42 8.89 -9.98 -9.04
N TYR A 43 9.46 -8.81 -8.71
CA TYR A 43 8.98 -7.52 -9.16
C TYR A 43 9.88 -6.93 -10.24
N ASN A 44 9.38 -5.94 -10.97
CA ASN A 44 10.21 -5.18 -11.88
C ASN A 44 11.08 -4.20 -11.06
N PRO A 45 12.43 -4.36 -11.01
CA PRO A 45 13.30 -3.55 -10.16
C PRO A 45 13.36 -2.06 -10.58
N LYS A 46 12.86 -1.71 -11.75
CA LYS A 46 12.68 -0.31 -12.17
C LYS A 46 11.50 0.36 -11.48
N ILE A 47 10.53 -0.44 -11.01
CA ILE A 47 9.27 0.03 -10.41
C ILE A 47 9.28 -0.21 -8.90
N HIS A 48 9.68 -1.41 -8.48
CA HIS A 48 9.70 -1.83 -7.08
C HIS A 48 11.10 -2.34 -6.71
N ARG A 49 11.76 -1.65 -5.78
CA ARG A 49 13.04 -2.08 -5.20
C ARG A 49 12.78 -2.64 -3.81
N THR A 50 13.11 -3.91 -3.62
CA THR A 50 12.88 -4.64 -2.36
C THR A 50 14.23 -4.96 -1.68
N GLN A 51 14.90 -3.94 -1.16
CA GLN A 51 16.15 -4.09 -0.42
C GLN A 51 15.92 -3.92 1.08
N LEU A 52 16.56 -4.75 1.89
CA LEU A 52 16.39 -4.75 3.35
C LEU A 52 16.70 -3.40 4.01
N SER A 53 17.66 -2.66 3.47
CA SER A 53 18.16 -1.40 4.05
C SER A 53 17.41 -0.16 3.55
N LEU A 54 16.60 -0.27 2.50
CA LEU A 54 15.86 0.85 1.96
C LEU A 54 14.47 0.96 2.59
N PRO A 55 13.90 2.19 2.69
CA PRO A 55 12.48 2.35 2.97
C PRO A 55 11.68 1.56 1.94
N GLU A 56 10.78 0.72 2.43
CA GLU A 56 9.94 -0.09 1.54
C GLU A 56 8.91 0.80 0.84
N THR A 57 8.62 0.47 -0.41
CA THR A 57 7.59 1.19 -1.16
C THR A 57 6.20 0.89 -0.63
N ASP A 58 5.99 -0.30 -0.07
CA ASP A 58 4.73 -0.74 0.54
C ASP A 58 5.01 -1.52 1.83
N ASP A 59 4.29 -1.21 2.91
CA ASP A 59 4.46 -1.86 4.20
C ASP A 59 3.80 -3.26 4.23
N ILE A 60 3.96 -3.98 3.17
CA ILE A 60 3.34 -5.27 2.88
C ILE A 60 3.78 -6.36 3.87
N ALA A 61 5.05 -6.33 4.28
CA ALA A 61 5.61 -7.33 5.17
C ALA A 61 4.96 -7.33 6.57
N ILE A 62 4.37 -6.21 6.99
CA ILE A 62 3.58 -6.13 8.23
C ILE A 62 2.36 -7.06 8.14
N HIS A 63 1.69 -7.05 7.02
CA HIS A 63 0.48 -7.85 6.80
C HIS A 63 0.77 -9.35 6.63
N PHE A 64 1.95 -9.70 6.12
CA PHE A 64 2.35 -11.11 5.97
C PHE A 64 2.81 -11.79 7.26
N ARG A 65 3.22 -11.00 8.24
CA ARG A 65 3.88 -11.55 9.43
C ARG A 65 3.05 -12.61 10.17
N TYR A 66 1.75 -12.46 10.18
CA TYR A 66 0.85 -13.35 10.90
C TYR A 66 0.07 -14.31 9.99
N GLY A 67 0.30 -14.24 8.68
CA GLY A 67 -0.39 -15.08 7.71
C GLY A 67 -1.90 -14.83 7.61
N GLU A 68 -2.34 -13.64 7.99
CA GLU A 68 -3.75 -13.25 8.07
C GLU A 68 -4.02 -11.96 7.30
N GLY A 69 -5.30 -11.65 7.04
CA GLY A 69 -5.70 -10.43 6.35
C GLY A 69 -5.69 -10.53 4.83
N ILE A 70 -5.86 -9.38 4.17
CA ILE A 70 -6.09 -9.29 2.72
C ILE A 70 -4.99 -9.96 1.90
N LEU A 71 -3.72 -9.70 2.23
CA LEU A 71 -2.62 -10.26 1.44
C LEU A 71 -2.56 -11.78 1.53
N SER A 72 -2.72 -12.33 2.71
CA SER A 72 -2.79 -13.79 2.87
C SER A 72 -3.99 -14.36 2.11
N TRP A 73 -5.12 -13.66 2.13
CA TRP A 73 -6.28 -14.08 1.35
C TRP A 73 -5.98 -14.06 -0.16
N VAL A 74 -5.37 -12.99 -0.69
CA VAL A 74 -5.00 -12.89 -2.11
C VAL A 74 -4.06 -14.02 -2.53
N TYR A 75 -3.02 -14.29 -1.75
CA TYR A 75 -1.99 -15.26 -2.14
C TYR A 75 -2.37 -16.72 -1.91
N PHE A 76 -3.19 -17.01 -0.90
CA PHE A 76 -3.46 -18.39 -0.51
C PHE A 76 -4.92 -18.81 -0.68
N ASN A 77 -5.87 -17.90 -0.52
CA ASN A 77 -7.29 -18.22 -0.48
C ASN A 77 -8.04 -17.82 -1.76
N SER A 78 -7.57 -16.82 -2.51
CA SER A 78 -8.26 -16.32 -3.70
C SER A 78 -8.46 -17.38 -4.80
N TRP A 79 -7.64 -18.43 -4.79
CA TRP A 79 -7.73 -19.58 -5.68
C TRP A 79 -8.76 -20.61 -5.26
N GLN A 80 -9.14 -20.62 -3.98
CA GLN A 80 -9.98 -21.68 -3.43
C GLN A 80 -11.43 -21.53 -3.87
N LYS A 81 -12.02 -22.64 -4.24
CA LYS A 81 -13.40 -22.72 -4.72
C LYS A 81 -14.43 -22.19 -3.71
N TYR A 82 -14.15 -22.33 -2.43
CA TYR A 82 -15.06 -21.98 -1.34
C TYR A 82 -14.67 -20.68 -0.62
N SER A 83 -13.66 -19.96 -1.12
CA SER A 83 -13.27 -18.68 -0.56
C SER A 83 -14.32 -17.62 -0.94
N SER A 84 -14.86 -16.95 0.04
CA SER A 84 -15.84 -15.88 -0.14
C SER A 84 -15.28 -14.52 0.27
N ILE A 85 -15.90 -13.46 -0.24
CA ILE A 85 -15.60 -12.10 0.21
C ILE A 85 -15.99 -11.90 1.68
N GLU A 86 -16.99 -12.62 2.16
CA GLU A 86 -17.41 -12.61 3.57
C GLU A 86 -16.32 -13.16 4.48
N ASP A 87 -15.64 -14.24 4.08
CA ASP A 87 -14.49 -14.77 4.83
C ASP A 87 -13.38 -13.76 4.92
N LEU A 88 -13.12 -13.03 3.82
CA LEU A 88 -12.14 -11.95 3.81
C LEU A 88 -12.55 -10.83 4.78
N GLN A 89 -13.80 -10.36 4.72
CA GLN A 89 -14.31 -9.31 5.60
C GLN A 89 -14.20 -9.72 7.07
N ASN A 90 -14.62 -10.94 7.41
CA ASN A 90 -14.50 -11.48 8.75
C ASN A 90 -13.05 -11.53 9.22
N SER A 91 -12.14 -11.98 8.37
CA SER A 91 -10.70 -12.03 8.69
C SER A 91 -10.11 -10.64 8.95
N VAL A 92 -10.46 -9.66 8.12
CA VAL A 92 -9.94 -8.29 8.20
C VAL A 92 -10.42 -7.57 9.46
N PHE A 93 -11.71 -7.75 9.83
CA PHE A 93 -12.31 -7.07 10.98
C PHE A 93 -12.27 -7.88 12.28
N GLN A 94 -11.66 -9.04 12.26
CA GLN A 94 -11.44 -9.80 13.48
C GLN A 94 -10.56 -9.02 14.47
N SER A 95 -11.05 -8.77 15.67
CA SER A 95 -10.35 -7.94 16.68
C SER A 95 -8.93 -8.43 16.97
N ALA A 96 -8.74 -9.75 17.05
CA ALA A 96 -7.43 -10.35 17.28
C ALA A 96 -6.42 -10.00 16.17
N ASN A 97 -6.85 -9.91 14.91
CA ASN A 97 -5.98 -9.55 13.79
C ASN A 97 -5.64 -8.07 13.81
N GLN A 98 -6.60 -7.22 14.15
CA GLN A 98 -6.37 -5.79 14.34
C GLN A 98 -5.43 -5.51 15.51
N GLU A 99 -5.58 -6.20 16.63
CA GLU A 99 -4.68 -6.09 17.79
C GLU A 99 -3.25 -6.52 17.45
N LYS A 100 -3.07 -7.63 16.72
CA LYS A 100 -1.75 -8.08 16.24
C LYS A 100 -1.09 -7.04 15.34
N PHE A 101 -1.85 -6.50 14.38
CA PHE A 101 -1.36 -5.47 13.47
C PHE A 101 -0.87 -4.24 14.24
N ILE A 102 -1.70 -3.72 15.16
CA ILE A 102 -1.36 -2.54 15.97
C ILE A 102 -0.18 -2.82 16.90
N HIS A 103 -0.16 -3.98 17.56
CA HIS A 103 0.97 -4.35 18.41
C HIS A 103 2.28 -4.34 17.63
N TYR A 104 2.27 -4.87 16.41
CA TYR A 104 3.45 -4.94 15.57
C TYR A 104 3.86 -3.55 15.04
N LEU A 105 2.90 -2.75 14.59
CA LEU A 105 3.14 -1.37 14.17
C LEU A 105 3.74 -0.54 15.31
N HIS A 106 3.18 -0.68 16.52
CA HIS A 106 3.71 -0.01 17.71
C HIS A 106 5.13 -0.45 18.08
N LEU A 107 5.45 -1.73 17.92
CA LEU A 107 6.79 -2.27 18.16
C LEU A 107 7.80 -1.65 17.18
N ILE A 108 7.49 -1.61 15.88
CA ILE A 108 8.35 -1.00 14.86
C ILE A 108 8.52 0.49 15.13
N HIS A 109 7.42 1.20 15.36
CA HIS A 109 7.43 2.63 15.67
C HIS A 109 8.34 2.94 16.85
N ARG A 110 8.15 2.25 17.98
CA ARG A 110 8.99 2.42 19.18
C ARG A 110 10.46 2.18 18.88
N ASN A 111 10.80 1.16 18.12
CA ASN A 111 12.18 0.83 17.80
C ASN A 111 12.82 1.86 16.86
N ARG A 112 12.06 2.42 15.96
CA ARG A 112 12.54 3.45 15.01
C ARG A 112 12.73 4.80 15.68
N ILE A 113 11.79 5.27 16.50
CA ILE A 113 11.89 6.56 17.18
C ILE A 113 12.90 6.55 18.32
N HIS A 114 13.30 5.39 18.85
CA HIS A 114 14.34 5.31 19.87
C HIS A 114 15.69 5.86 19.36
N GLU A 115 15.93 5.78 18.06
CA GLU A 115 17.17 6.24 17.43
C GLU A 115 17.08 7.67 16.90
N SER A 116 15.88 8.26 16.85
CA SER A 116 15.66 9.61 16.32
C SER A 116 14.39 10.25 16.89
N SER A 117 14.36 11.59 16.96
CA SER A 117 13.16 12.37 17.28
C SER A 117 12.20 12.50 16.08
N GLN A 118 12.42 11.75 15.02
CA GLN A 118 11.68 11.83 13.78
C GLN A 118 10.32 11.15 13.90
N ARG A 119 9.36 11.65 13.13
CA ARG A 119 8.04 11.01 12.96
C ARG A 119 8.16 9.86 11.97
N MET A 120 7.44 8.78 12.21
CA MET A 120 7.42 7.64 11.29
C MET A 120 6.43 7.90 10.16
N ILE A 121 6.85 7.62 8.93
CA ILE A 121 5.98 7.54 7.77
C ILE A 121 5.83 6.09 7.33
N SER A 122 4.60 5.70 7.03
CA SER A 122 4.22 4.37 6.57
C SER A 122 3.40 4.49 5.29
N LYS A 123 3.68 3.66 4.29
CA LYS A 123 2.87 3.51 3.10
C LYS A 123 2.16 2.17 3.15
N SER A 124 0.95 2.16 3.67
CA SER A 124 0.15 0.95 3.84
C SER A 124 -1.29 1.15 3.37
N PHE A 125 -1.60 0.75 2.15
CA PHE A 125 -2.94 0.91 1.60
C PHE A 125 -4.00 0.03 2.30
N PHE A 126 -3.61 -1.06 2.94
CA PHE A 126 -4.54 -1.88 3.74
C PHE A 126 -4.73 -1.36 5.17
N ALA A 127 -3.95 -0.36 5.62
CA ALA A 127 -4.16 0.27 6.92
C ALA A 127 -5.54 0.91 7.07
N ILE A 128 -6.20 1.22 5.95
CA ILE A 128 -7.56 1.80 5.95
C ILE A 128 -8.56 0.94 6.75
N PHE A 129 -8.44 -0.38 6.70
CA PHE A 129 -9.30 -1.28 7.48
C PHE A 129 -9.05 -1.26 8.98
N ASN A 130 -7.93 -0.69 9.39
CA ASN A 130 -7.53 -0.56 10.80
C ASN A 130 -7.57 0.90 11.28
N ILE A 131 -8.18 1.83 10.52
CA ILE A 131 -8.13 3.27 10.79
C ILE A 131 -8.60 3.62 12.21
N GLU A 132 -9.69 3.04 12.64
CA GLU A 132 -10.24 3.26 13.99
C GLU A 132 -9.24 2.83 15.07
N THR A 133 -8.65 1.65 14.92
CA THR A 133 -7.69 1.09 15.88
C THR A 133 -6.37 1.85 15.83
N ILE A 134 -5.93 2.30 14.65
CA ILE A 134 -4.76 3.18 14.48
C ILE A 134 -4.98 4.48 15.24
N LEU A 135 -6.09 5.16 15.02
CA LEU A 135 -6.36 6.46 15.63
C LEU A 135 -6.66 6.38 17.15
N LYS A 136 -7.19 5.26 17.63
CA LYS A 136 -7.29 5.00 19.07
C LYS A 136 -5.91 4.84 19.72
N THR A 137 -4.96 4.23 19.01
CA THR A 137 -3.60 3.96 19.53
C THR A 137 -2.68 5.15 19.34
N PHE A 138 -2.81 5.83 18.22
CA PHE A 138 -2.02 7.00 17.81
C PHE A 138 -2.95 8.16 17.43
N PRO A 139 -3.52 8.89 18.42
CA PRO A 139 -4.49 9.96 18.15
C PRO A 139 -3.95 11.07 17.26
N GLU A 140 -2.63 11.30 17.29
CA GLU A 140 -1.94 12.32 16.49
C GLU A 140 -1.58 11.84 15.07
N ALA A 141 -1.91 10.58 14.72
CA ALA A 141 -1.60 10.05 13.39
C ALA A 141 -2.34 10.84 12.32
N LYS A 142 -1.62 11.25 11.27
CA LYS A 142 -2.18 11.87 10.07
C LYS A 142 -2.24 10.84 8.95
N ILE A 143 -3.36 10.78 8.27
CA ILE A 143 -3.65 9.79 7.24
C ILE A 143 -3.87 10.53 5.93
N VAL A 144 -3.06 10.18 4.93
CA VAL A 144 -3.20 10.67 3.56
C VAL A 144 -3.77 9.55 2.72
N VAL A 145 -5.00 9.70 2.27
CA VAL A 145 -5.65 8.75 1.36
C VAL A 145 -5.35 9.16 -0.06
N LEU A 146 -4.66 8.29 -0.80
CA LEU A 146 -4.43 8.45 -2.24
C LEU A 146 -5.51 7.68 -3.00
N LEU A 147 -6.43 8.42 -3.60
CA LEU A 147 -7.52 7.85 -4.38
C LEU A 147 -7.16 7.84 -5.86
N ARG A 148 -7.33 6.69 -6.50
CA ARG A 148 -7.15 6.51 -7.94
C ARG A 148 -8.42 5.98 -8.55
N ASP A 149 -8.73 6.40 -9.79
CA ASP A 149 -9.87 5.91 -10.55
C ASP A 149 -9.85 4.36 -10.63
N PRO A 150 -10.93 3.67 -10.20
CA PRO A 150 -11.06 2.22 -10.30
C PRO A 150 -10.83 1.68 -11.71
N LEU A 151 -11.22 2.43 -12.75
CA LEU A 151 -10.97 2.06 -14.16
C LEU A 151 -9.47 1.89 -14.48
N GLN A 152 -8.61 2.54 -13.70
CA GLN A 152 -7.16 2.43 -13.84
C GLN A 152 -6.56 1.52 -12.77
N ALA A 153 -7.03 1.62 -11.53
CA ALA A 153 -6.43 0.93 -10.40
C ALA A 153 -6.72 -0.57 -10.39
N VAL A 154 -7.98 -0.98 -10.70
CA VAL A 154 -8.38 -2.40 -10.67
C VAL A 154 -7.64 -3.23 -11.72
N PRO A 155 -7.60 -2.87 -13.01
CA PRO A 155 -6.85 -3.64 -13.99
C PRO A 155 -5.34 -3.59 -13.74
N SER A 156 -4.82 -2.50 -13.16
CA SER A 156 -3.42 -2.40 -12.76
C SER A 156 -3.07 -3.40 -11.66
N LEU A 157 -3.92 -3.53 -10.65
CA LEU A 157 -3.78 -4.54 -9.60
C LEU A 157 -3.82 -5.96 -10.17
N MET A 158 -4.80 -6.26 -11.02
CA MET A 158 -4.93 -7.58 -11.64
C MET A 158 -3.71 -7.95 -12.48
N SER A 159 -3.15 -7.00 -13.23
CA SER A 159 -1.92 -7.20 -14.00
C SER A 159 -0.71 -7.46 -13.09
N LEU A 160 -0.59 -6.70 -11.99
CA LEU A 160 0.46 -6.90 -11.00
C LEU A 160 0.37 -8.30 -10.39
N GLU A 161 -0.80 -8.67 -9.90
CA GLU A 161 -1.03 -9.96 -9.23
C GLU A 161 -0.86 -11.13 -10.20
N LYS A 162 -1.33 -11.03 -11.44
CA LYS A 162 -1.06 -12.02 -12.49
C LYS A 162 0.45 -12.25 -12.65
N ASN A 163 1.24 -11.17 -12.73
CA ASN A 163 2.69 -11.27 -12.88
C ASN A 163 3.35 -11.95 -11.67
N VAL A 164 2.89 -11.64 -10.47
CA VAL A 164 3.39 -12.28 -9.24
C VAL A 164 3.01 -13.76 -9.22
N GLN A 165 1.76 -14.09 -9.53
CA GLN A 165 1.28 -15.48 -9.55
C GLN A 165 1.97 -16.30 -10.64
N THR A 166 2.25 -15.73 -11.81
CA THR A 166 3.01 -16.41 -12.87
C THR A 166 4.41 -16.78 -12.39
N LYS A 167 5.07 -15.89 -11.67
CA LYS A 167 6.44 -16.12 -11.19
C LYS A 167 6.53 -17.08 -9.99
N LEU A 168 5.51 -17.06 -9.11
CA LEU A 168 5.51 -17.86 -7.91
C LEU A 168 4.84 -19.22 -8.08
N TYR A 169 3.79 -19.31 -8.90
CA TYR A 169 2.89 -20.46 -8.96
C TYR A 169 2.56 -20.92 -10.38
N ASP A 170 3.30 -20.44 -11.38
CA ASP A 170 3.08 -20.79 -12.80
C ASP A 170 1.61 -20.59 -13.22
N PHE A 171 1.12 -19.36 -13.04
CA PHE A 171 -0.28 -18.99 -13.32
C PHE A 171 -0.75 -19.40 -14.70
N ASP A 172 0.11 -19.29 -15.70
CA ASP A 172 -0.26 -19.54 -17.09
C ASP A 172 -0.59 -21.02 -17.36
N SER A 173 -0.06 -21.93 -16.54
CA SER A 173 -0.33 -23.38 -16.63
C SER A 173 -1.61 -23.81 -15.88
N GLN A 174 -2.23 -22.92 -15.09
CA GLN A 174 -3.41 -23.26 -14.30
C GLN A 174 -4.66 -23.42 -15.17
N ASP A 175 -5.68 -24.12 -14.62
CA ASP A 175 -6.99 -24.28 -15.27
C ASP A 175 -7.69 -22.92 -15.48
N GLU A 176 -8.38 -22.77 -16.62
CA GLU A 176 -9.05 -21.52 -16.99
C GLU A 176 -10.14 -21.10 -15.98
N ASN A 177 -10.83 -22.06 -15.36
CA ASN A 177 -11.82 -21.75 -14.32
C ASN A 177 -11.15 -21.24 -13.04
N ASP A 178 -9.96 -21.73 -12.72
CA ASP A 178 -9.20 -21.26 -11.56
C ASP A 178 -8.65 -19.85 -11.80
N LYS A 179 -8.15 -19.57 -13.00
CA LYS A 179 -7.75 -18.20 -13.41
C LYS A 179 -8.92 -17.23 -13.37
N ALA A 180 -10.07 -17.62 -13.93
CA ALA A 180 -11.27 -16.79 -13.91
C ALA A 180 -11.73 -16.49 -12.48
N ARG A 181 -11.72 -17.51 -11.61
CA ARG A 181 -12.06 -17.37 -10.18
C ARG A 181 -11.10 -16.43 -9.46
N PHE A 182 -9.81 -16.56 -9.71
CA PHE A 182 -8.80 -15.67 -9.15
C PHE A 182 -9.09 -14.20 -9.49
N PHE A 183 -9.34 -13.89 -10.76
CA PHE A 183 -9.67 -12.52 -11.16
C PHE A 183 -11.00 -12.04 -10.60
N GLN A 184 -12.01 -12.89 -10.53
CA GLN A 184 -13.30 -12.55 -9.91
C GLN A 184 -13.14 -12.23 -8.42
N ASN A 185 -12.31 -12.98 -7.71
CA ASN A 185 -12.01 -12.76 -6.30
C ASN A 185 -11.22 -11.45 -6.09
N LEU A 186 -10.25 -11.14 -6.96
CA LEU A 186 -9.56 -9.85 -6.93
C LEU A 186 -10.50 -8.68 -7.20
N TYR A 187 -11.45 -8.86 -8.13
CA TYR A 187 -12.49 -7.87 -8.40
C TYR A 187 -13.35 -7.61 -7.16
N SER A 188 -13.86 -8.67 -6.55
CA SER A 188 -14.67 -8.59 -5.33
C SER A 188 -13.92 -7.95 -4.17
N MET A 189 -12.64 -8.26 -4.01
CA MET A 189 -11.77 -7.62 -3.03
C MET A 189 -11.60 -6.13 -3.32
N SER A 190 -11.41 -5.75 -4.59
CA SER A 190 -11.30 -4.34 -4.98
C SER A 190 -12.60 -3.57 -4.69
N MET A 191 -13.76 -4.17 -4.98
CA MET A 191 -15.07 -3.62 -4.62
C MET A 191 -15.16 -3.38 -3.11
N PHE A 192 -14.85 -4.37 -2.31
CA PHE A 192 -14.86 -4.26 -0.85
C PHE A 192 -13.92 -3.15 -0.35
N TYR A 193 -12.70 -3.07 -0.89
CA TYR A 193 -11.73 -2.03 -0.55
C TYR A 193 -12.29 -0.64 -0.81
N TYR A 194 -12.80 -0.38 -2.02
CA TYR A 194 -13.33 0.94 -2.39
C TYR A 194 -14.61 1.30 -1.64
N GLN A 195 -15.50 0.33 -1.36
CA GLN A 195 -16.69 0.55 -0.53
C GLN A 195 -16.30 0.97 0.89
N TYR A 196 -15.32 0.29 1.48
CA TYR A 196 -14.84 0.65 2.81
C TYR A 196 -14.12 2.00 2.80
N LEU A 197 -13.33 2.26 1.77
CA LEU A 197 -12.66 3.55 1.57
C LEU A 197 -13.66 4.69 1.49
N ALA A 198 -14.72 4.57 0.68
CA ALA A 198 -15.79 5.55 0.58
C ALA A 198 -16.47 5.81 1.92
N LYS A 199 -16.73 4.75 2.71
CA LYS A 199 -17.26 4.86 4.07
C LYS A 199 -16.33 5.69 4.96
N VAL A 200 -15.04 5.42 4.95
CA VAL A 200 -14.06 6.13 5.79
C VAL A 200 -13.92 7.59 5.37
N ILE A 201 -13.86 7.88 4.08
CA ILE A 201 -13.77 9.27 3.56
C ILE A 201 -15.01 10.09 3.94
N SER A 202 -16.18 9.45 3.92
CA SER A 202 -17.45 10.11 4.26
C SER A 202 -17.62 10.37 5.76
N ASP A 203 -16.87 9.67 6.59
CA ASP A 203 -17.04 9.75 8.05
C ASP A 203 -16.38 10.98 8.64
N HIS A 204 -17.22 11.85 9.19
CA HIS A 204 -16.79 13.11 9.77
C HIS A 204 -15.85 12.96 10.97
N GLN A 205 -15.87 11.81 11.65
CA GLN A 205 -15.01 11.58 12.82
C GLN A 205 -13.52 11.56 12.46
N TYR A 206 -13.17 11.26 11.21
CA TYR A 206 -11.77 11.19 10.76
C TYR A 206 -11.23 12.48 10.14
N ARG A 207 -12.05 13.52 9.98
CA ARG A 207 -11.68 14.76 9.26
C ARG A 207 -10.43 15.48 9.76
N SER A 208 -10.17 15.44 11.07
CA SER A 208 -8.97 16.06 11.64
C SER A 208 -7.68 15.30 11.35
N ASN A 209 -7.81 14.01 11.10
CA ASN A 209 -6.68 13.12 10.90
C ASN A 209 -6.48 12.72 9.45
N LEU A 210 -7.52 12.84 8.60
CA LEU A 210 -7.53 12.33 7.24
C LEU A 210 -7.58 13.46 6.22
N THR A 211 -6.71 13.39 5.19
CA THR A 211 -6.81 14.18 3.97
C THR A 211 -6.90 13.27 2.76
N LEU A 212 -7.76 13.67 1.80
CA LEU A 212 -7.93 12.98 0.53
C LEU A 212 -7.11 13.68 -0.55
N VAL A 213 -6.41 12.89 -1.35
CA VAL A 213 -5.64 13.32 -2.51
C VAL A 213 -5.97 12.39 -3.66
N THR A 214 -6.34 12.92 -4.81
CA THR A 214 -6.54 12.10 -6.00
C THR A 214 -5.23 11.88 -6.74
N TYR A 215 -5.17 10.82 -7.54
CA TYR A 215 -4.01 10.58 -8.41
C TYR A 215 -3.83 11.70 -9.44
N ASP A 216 -4.94 12.26 -9.93
CA ASP A 216 -4.91 13.37 -10.89
C ASP A 216 -4.40 14.67 -10.24
N ASP A 217 -4.76 14.97 -8.99
CA ASP A 217 -4.14 16.05 -8.22
C ASP A 217 -2.60 15.91 -8.17
N LEU A 218 -2.11 14.71 -7.89
CA LEU A 218 -0.66 14.46 -7.85
C LEU A 218 0.01 14.59 -9.22
N LYS A 219 -0.71 14.25 -10.29
CA LYS A 219 -0.17 14.32 -11.64
C LYS A 219 -0.16 15.75 -12.18
N ASP A 220 -1.26 16.47 -11.99
CA ASP A 220 -1.49 17.76 -12.65
C ASP A 220 -1.05 18.95 -11.77
N ASN A 221 -1.09 18.80 -10.43
CA ASN A 221 -0.79 19.84 -9.45
C ASN A 221 0.19 19.35 -8.37
N PHE A 222 1.25 18.64 -8.77
CA PHE A 222 2.13 17.93 -7.85
C PHE A 222 2.65 18.77 -6.68
N LYS A 223 3.21 19.95 -6.96
CA LYS A 223 3.80 20.83 -5.94
C LYS A 223 2.78 21.24 -4.90
N ASP A 224 1.65 21.78 -5.33
CA ASP A 224 0.62 22.31 -4.43
C ASP A 224 -0.02 21.18 -3.63
N THR A 225 -0.20 20.00 -4.25
CA THR A 225 -0.71 18.80 -3.58
C THR A 225 0.24 18.33 -2.49
N ILE A 226 1.56 18.28 -2.76
CA ILE A 226 2.53 17.88 -1.73
C ILE A 226 2.59 18.91 -0.60
N LEU A 227 2.55 20.20 -0.90
CA LEU A 227 2.53 21.24 0.14
C LEU A 227 1.26 21.16 1.02
N ARG A 228 0.09 20.88 0.41
CA ARG A 228 -1.16 20.62 1.14
C ARG A 228 -1.07 19.38 2.04
N ILE A 229 -0.44 18.30 1.56
CA ILE A 229 -0.17 17.10 2.39
C ILE A 229 0.73 17.46 3.57
N MET A 230 1.79 18.22 3.34
CA MET A 230 2.73 18.61 4.40
C MET A 230 2.06 19.47 5.45
N ASP A 231 1.26 20.45 5.04
CA ASP A 231 0.47 21.29 5.92
C ASP A 231 -0.50 20.45 6.78
N HIS A 232 -1.26 19.54 6.17
CA HIS A 232 -2.13 18.61 6.89
C HIS A 232 -1.38 17.76 7.91
N CYS A 233 -0.15 17.37 7.58
CA CYS A 233 0.70 16.53 8.43
C CYS A 233 1.51 17.34 9.45
N ASP A 234 1.34 18.65 9.54
CA ASP A 234 2.13 19.55 10.38
C ASP A 234 3.65 19.35 10.16
N LEU A 235 4.08 19.31 8.89
CA LEU A 235 5.46 19.13 8.46
C LEU A 235 6.03 20.41 7.86
N GLU A 236 7.25 20.77 8.21
CA GLU A 236 7.91 21.94 7.65
C GLU A 236 8.40 21.71 6.20
N SER A 237 8.05 22.65 5.32
CA SER A 237 8.55 22.68 3.94
C SER A 237 9.89 23.39 3.85
N GLY A 238 10.93 22.80 4.44
CA GLY A 238 12.29 23.32 4.40
C GLY A 238 12.86 23.35 2.97
N ARG A 239 13.98 24.08 2.77
CA ARG A 239 14.61 24.29 1.46
C ARG A 239 14.92 22.97 0.74
N GLY A 240 15.37 21.95 1.47
CA GLY A 240 15.69 20.63 0.89
C GLY A 240 14.46 19.90 0.33
N VAL A 241 13.31 20.04 1.02
CA VAL A 241 12.03 19.45 0.56
C VAL A 241 11.55 20.16 -0.70
N LEU A 242 11.61 21.48 -0.77
CA LEU A 242 11.22 22.25 -1.96
C LEU A 242 12.07 21.87 -3.17
N GLN A 243 13.39 21.73 -3.01
CA GLN A 243 14.28 21.25 -4.06
C GLN A 243 13.94 19.83 -4.53
N ALA A 244 13.60 18.93 -3.59
CA ALA A 244 13.18 17.58 -3.94
C ALA A 244 11.85 17.56 -4.70
N ILE A 245 10.90 18.41 -4.34
CA ILE A 245 9.63 18.58 -5.06
C ILE A 245 9.89 19.03 -6.51
N GLU A 246 10.72 20.04 -6.70
CA GLU A 246 11.08 20.54 -8.03
C GLU A 246 11.78 19.47 -8.89
N ALA A 247 12.74 18.74 -8.32
CA ALA A 247 13.41 17.64 -9.01
C ALA A 247 12.41 16.54 -9.42
N GLN A 248 11.46 16.18 -8.53
CA GLN A 248 10.44 15.17 -8.83
C GLN A 248 9.46 15.63 -9.91
N MET A 249 9.09 16.91 -9.93
CA MET A 249 8.24 17.46 -11.00
C MET A 249 8.88 17.28 -12.38
N HIS A 250 10.17 17.54 -12.51
CA HIS A 250 10.90 17.33 -13.77
C HIS A 250 10.91 15.86 -14.20
N GLN A 251 11.06 14.93 -13.25
CA GLN A 251 11.01 13.50 -13.53
C GLN A 251 9.62 13.04 -13.97
N GLN A 252 8.57 13.53 -13.32
CA GLN A 252 7.19 13.17 -13.67
C GLN A 252 6.75 13.70 -15.03
N ALA A 253 7.19 14.88 -15.41
CA ALA A 253 6.89 15.46 -16.72
C ALA A 253 7.42 14.60 -17.89
N SER A 254 8.45 13.79 -17.65
CA SER A 254 9.04 12.86 -18.63
C SER A 254 8.54 11.41 -18.49
N TYR A 255 7.71 11.12 -17.47
CA TYR A 255 7.26 9.77 -17.21
C TYR A 255 6.01 9.41 -18.03
N THR A 256 6.15 8.40 -18.87
CA THR A 256 5.04 7.78 -19.58
C THR A 256 4.86 6.35 -19.11
N THR A 257 3.64 5.99 -18.77
CA THR A 257 3.30 4.62 -18.36
C THR A 257 3.37 3.68 -19.56
N GLU A 258 4.28 2.73 -19.57
CA GLU A 258 4.40 1.70 -20.62
C GLU A 258 3.37 0.56 -20.48
N HIS A 259 2.64 0.50 -19.34
CA HIS A 259 1.70 -0.59 -19.07
C HIS A 259 0.40 -0.38 -19.84
N LYS A 260 0.19 -1.24 -20.85
CA LYS A 260 -1.09 -1.38 -21.55
C LYS A 260 -1.70 -2.72 -21.12
N TYR A 261 -2.77 -2.66 -20.34
CA TYR A 261 -3.60 -3.83 -20.05
C TYR A 261 -4.95 -3.64 -20.75
N GLN A 262 -5.51 -4.74 -21.25
CA GLN A 262 -6.86 -4.74 -21.78
C GLN A 262 -7.79 -5.33 -20.72
N LEU A 263 -8.89 -4.64 -20.42
CA LEU A 263 -9.87 -5.09 -19.43
C LEU A 263 -10.38 -6.50 -19.73
N VAL A 264 -10.52 -6.81 -21.02
CA VAL A 264 -10.98 -8.13 -21.50
C VAL A 264 -10.05 -9.27 -21.06
N ASP A 265 -8.76 -9.01 -20.88
CA ASP A 265 -7.80 -10.03 -20.41
C ASP A 265 -8.09 -10.52 -18.98
N PHE A 266 -8.88 -9.75 -18.26
CA PHE A 266 -9.30 -10.04 -16.88
C PHE A 266 -10.80 -10.36 -16.76
N GLY A 267 -11.50 -10.51 -17.90
CA GLY A 267 -12.94 -10.71 -17.93
C GLY A 267 -13.76 -9.49 -17.53
N LEU A 268 -13.18 -8.28 -17.64
CA LEU A 268 -13.81 -7.01 -17.27
C LEU A 268 -14.27 -6.24 -18.50
N ASN A 269 -15.31 -5.41 -18.30
CA ASN A 269 -15.71 -4.38 -19.25
C ASN A 269 -15.87 -3.02 -18.56
N THR A 270 -15.70 -1.95 -19.31
CA THR A 270 -15.69 -0.57 -18.79
C THR A 270 -17.04 -0.18 -18.19
N GLU A 271 -18.15 -0.51 -18.84
CA GLU A 271 -19.49 -0.11 -18.39
C GLU A 271 -19.85 -0.75 -17.06
N GLN A 272 -19.56 -2.05 -16.92
CA GLN A 272 -19.79 -2.77 -15.67
C GLN A 272 -18.94 -2.19 -14.54
N LEU A 273 -17.67 -1.92 -14.81
CA LEU A 273 -16.73 -1.39 -13.82
C LEU A 273 -17.15 0.01 -13.37
N GLN A 274 -17.55 0.90 -14.32
CA GLN A 274 -18.07 2.22 -13.99
C GLN A 274 -19.33 2.14 -13.13
N LYS A 275 -20.25 1.26 -13.46
CA LYS A 275 -21.50 1.06 -12.71
C LYS A 275 -21.24 0.52 -11.31
N ASP A 276 -20.36 -0.47 -11.17
CA ASP A 276 -20.10 -1.12 -9.90
C ASP A 276 -19.33 -0.21 -8.92
N PHE A 277 -18.54 0.73 -9.44
CA PHE A 277 -17.78 1.69 -8.64
C PHE A 277 -18.35 3.11 -8.67
N ASP A 278 -19.62 3.32 -9.06
CA ASP A 278 -20.25 4.64 -9.19
C ASP A 278 -20.21 5.44 -7.88
N PHE A 279 -20.27 4.76 -6.75
CA PHE A 279 -20.25 5.33 -5.39
C PHE A 279 -18.95 6.07 -5.05
N ILE A 280 -17.83 5.82 -5.75
CA ILE A 280 -16.54 6.46 -5.44
C ILE A 280 -16.27 7.69 -6.30
N TYR A 281 -16.89 7.81 -7.48
CA TYR A 281 -16.64 8.93 -8.38
C TYR A 281 -16.91 10.33 -7.81
N PRO A 282 -17.85 10.55 -6.86
CA PRO A 282 -18.01 11.85 -6.23
C PRO A 282 -16.75 12.36 -5.49
N TRP A 283 -15.76 11.49 -5.28
CA TRP A 283 -14.50 11.80 -4.57
C TRP A 283 -13.29 11.92 -5.52
N LEU A 284 -13.45 11.60 -6.79
CA LEU A 284 -12.47 11.77 -7.85
C LEU A 284 -12.65 13.09 -8.57
#